data_f6c34241dc96b5e463ed43866c4aa6b2
#
_entry.id   f6c34241dc96b5e463ed43866c4aa6b2
#
_cell.length_a   1.000
_cell.length_b   1.000
_cell.length_c   1.000
_cell.angle_alpha   90.00
_cell.angle_beta   90.00
_cell.angle_gamma   90.00
#
_symmetry.space_group_name_H-M   'P 1'
#
loop_
_entity.id
_entity.type
_entity.pdbx_description
1 polymer ?
#
loop_
_entity_poly.entity_id
_entity_poly.type
_entity_poly.pdbx_seq_one_letter_code
_entity_poly.pdbx_strand_id
1 'polypeptide(L)'
;MGYKNNRVVYQKELLTSRAVIKKDNYAIIPHDGLVQNAVPGFENVDISILGSPKLGATFVDYIATFRKNGQQTTGFGGDGIQTLVYVIDGRLRVSDGQETHELEAGGYAYFTPEMKMYLANAQEADTEVFLYKKRYQPLAGHQPYKVVGSIHDQQPEEYEGMTDVLLWSLLPKEFDFDMNMHILSFEPGASHAYIETHVQEHGAYLISGQGMYNLDNEWYPVEKGDYIFMSAYVPQAAYAVGREEPLMYVYSKDANREPEL
;
A
#
# COMPACT_ATOMS: atom_id res chain seq x y z
N MET A 1 19.09 -7.52 9.72
CA MET A 1 17.90 -8.14 9.10
C MET A 1 17.37 -9.21 10.03
N GLY A 2 16.10 -9.23 10.28
CA GLY A 2 15.39 -10.25 11.07
C GLY A 2 13.95 -10.39 10.56
N TYR A 3 13.27 -11.44 10.99
CA TYR A 3 11.87 -11.61 10.66
C TYR A 3 11.01 -10.62 11.42
N LYS A 4 9.98 -10.06 10.76
CA LYS A 4 9.06 -9.10 11.36
C LYS A 4 8.19 -9.74 12.46
N ASN A 5 7.89 -11.02 12.32
CA ASN A 5 7.16 -11.75 13.35
C ASN A 5 8.14 -12.26 14.42
N ASN A 6 7.90 -11.89 15.68
CA ASN A 6 8.63 -12.39 16.83
C ASN A 6 8.24 -13.82 17.25
N ARG A 7 7.49 -14.53 16.44
CA ARG A 7 7.06 -15.92 16.70
C ARG A 7 8.14 -16.91 16.30
N VAL A 8 9.40 -16.64 16.60
CA VAL A 8 10.46 -17.64 16.51
C VAL A 8 10.31 -18.60 17.71
N VAL A 9 9.20 -19.30 17.78
CA VAL A 9 9.10 -20.50 18.59
C VAL A 9 9.36 -21.65 17.63
N TYR A 10 10.35 -22.47 17.93
CA TYR A 10 10.53 -23.75 17.24
C TYR A 10 9.22 -24.53 17.29
N GLN A 11 8.54 -24.59 16.19
CA GLN A 11 7.33 -25.41 16.09
C GLN A 11 7.75 -26.84 15.85
N LYS A 12 7.03 -27.75 16.47
CA LYS A 12 7.27 -29.19 16.31
C LYS A 12 6.96 -29.70 14.91
N GLU A 13 6.27 -28.87 14.11
CA GLU A 13 5.83 -29.21 12.75
C GLU A 13 6.38 -28.19 11.76
N LEU A 14 6.69 -28.63 10.55
CA LEU A 14 7.13 -27.75 9.46
C LEU A 14 6.00 -26.81 9.06
N LEU A 15 6.25 -25.48 9.11
CA LEU A 15 5.30 -24.50 8.63
C LEU A 15 5.23 -24.53 7.10
N THR A 16 4.02 -24.54 6.58
CA THR A 16 3.77 -24.37 5.16
C THR A 16 3.64 -22.87 4.85
N SER A 17 4.50 -22.34 3.96
CA SER A 17 4.36 -20.98 3.49
C SER A 17 3.15 -20.84 2.57
N ARG A 18 2.35 -19.76 2.78
CA ARG A 18 1.30 -19.34 1.83
C ARG A 18 1.85 -18.45 0.71
N ALA A 19 3.18 -18.19 0.69
CA ALA A 19 3.80 -17.33 -0.30
C ALA A 19 3.68 -17.94 -1.71
N VAL A 20 3.25 -17.11 -2.65
CA VAL A 20 3.20 -17.44 -4.08
C VAL A 20 3.93 -16.33 -4.81
N ILE A 21 4.95 -16.68 -5.61
CA ILE A 21 5.71 -15.70 -6.38
C ILE A 21 5.75 -16.15 -7.85
N LYS A 22 5.06 -15.43 -8.69
CA LYS A 22 5.13 -15.56 -10.17
C LYS A 22 5.68 -14.23 -10.71
N LYS A 23 6.99 -14.14 -10.82
CA LYS A 23 7.69 -12.93 -11.25
C LYS A 23 7.09 -12.37 -12.54
N ASP A 24 6.99 -11.05 -12.65
CA ASP A 24 6.42 -10.32 -13.77
C ASP A 24 4.92 -10.67 -14.03
N ASN A 25 4.26 -11.33 -13.10
CA ASN A 25 2.84 -11.66 -13.14
C ASN A 25 2.15 -11.24 -11.83
N TYR A 26 2.25 -12.05 -10.76
CA TYR A 26 1.69 -11.69 -9.47
C TYR A 26 2.46 -12.32 -8.31
N ALA A 27 2.21 -11.82 -7.10
CA ALA A 27 2.72 -12.43 -5.89
C ALA A 27 1.75 -12.28 -4.72
N ILE A 28 1.76 -13.28 -3.81
CA ILE A 28 1.19 -13.19 -2.47
C ILE A 28 2.34 -13.33 -1.49
N ILE A 29 2.53 -12.35 -0.63
CA ILE A 29 3.58 -12.32 0.39
C ILE A 29 2.91 -12.26 1.75
N PRO A 30 2.86 -13.39 2.50
CA PRO A 30 2.23 -13.45 3.81
C PRO A 30 2.99 -12.60 4.84
N HIS A 31 2.25 -11.99 5.77
CA HIS A 31 2.82 -11.11 6.80
C HIS A 31 3.85 -11.79 7.70
N ASP A 32 3.66 -13.07 7.99
CA ASP A 32 4.54 -13.85 8.87
C ASP A 32 5.85 -14.29 8.20
N GLY A 33 5.95 -14.15 6.87
CA GLY A 33 7.17 -14.34 6.09
C GLY A 33 7.98 -13.07 5.82
N LEU A 34 7.48 -11.89 6.19
CA LEU A 34 8.14 -10.61 5.96
C LEU A 34 9.43 -10.48 6.78
N VAL A 35 10.46 -9.94 6.16
CA VAL A 35 11.75 -9.66 6.81
C VAL A 35 11.99 -8.17 6.94
N GLN A 36 12.68 -7.76 7.98
CA GLN A 36 13.14 -6.39 8.14
C GLN A 36 14.30 -6.12 7.18
N ASN A 37 14.20 -5.02 6.46
CA ASN A 37 15.22 -4.54 5.55
C ASN A 37 15.96 -3.35 6.16
N ALA A 38 17.23 -3.18 5.78
CA ALA A 38 17.98 -1.96 6.04
C ALA A 38 17.70 -0.98 4.89
N VAL A 39 16.90 0.06 5.15
CA VAL A 39 16.61 1.12 4.19
C VAL A 39 17.27 2.41 4.68
N PRO A 40 18.13 3.07 3.88
CA PRO A 40 18.85 4.26 4.30
C PRO A 40 17.92 5.37 4.81
N GLY A 41 18.32 6.02 5.90
CA GLY A 41 17.59 7.12 6.52
C GLY A 41 16.46 6.71 7.44
N PHE A 42 16.08 5.42 7.53
CA PHE A 42 15.12 4.94 8.50
C PHE A 42 15.82 4.47 9.79
N GLU A 43 15.51 5.11 10.91
CA GLU A 43 16.06 4.85 12.23
C GLU A 43 14.93 4.46 13.19
N ASN A 44 15.11 3.42 14.00
CA ASN A 44 14.09 2.84 14.88
C ASN A 44 12.78 2.51 14.14
N VAL A 45 12.90 1.98 12.93
CA VAL A 45 11.79 1.60 12.07
C VAL A 45 11.99 0.17 11.57
N ASP A 46 11.01 -0.67 11.80
CA ASP A 46 10.93 -1.98 11.17
C ASP A 46 10.28 -1.81 9.80
N ILE A 47 11.04 -1.97 8.73
CA ILE A 47 10.57 -1.77 7.37
C ILE A 47 10.79 -3.01 6.52
N SER A 48 9.76 -3.41 5.77
CA SER A 48 9.82 -4.49 4.78
C SER A 48 9.54 -3.95 3.38
N ILE A 49 10.39 -4.30 2.43
CA ILE A 49 10.17 -4.03 1.01
C ILE A 49 9.20 -5.10 0.49
N LEU A 50 8.13 -4.66 -0.16
CA LEU A 50 7.05 -5.50 -0.70
C LEU A 50 7.16 -5.58 -2.23
N GLY A 51 6.35 -4.77 -2.95
CA GLY A 51 6.48 -4.60 -4.39
C GLY A 51 7.80 -3.91 -4.77
N SER A 52 8.41 -4.33 -5.87
CA SER A 52 9.64 -3.71 -6.35
C SER A 52 9.95 -4.15 -7.80
N PRO A 53 10.87 -3.48 -8.53
CA PRO A 53 11.28 -3.89 -9.86
C PRO A 53 11.86 -5.31 -9.93
N LYS A 54 12.35 -5.86 -8.82
CA LYS A 54 12.81 -7.26 -8.79
C LYS A 54 11.67 -8.27 -8.87
N LEU A 55 10.47 -7.86 -8.45
CA LEU A 55 9.25 -8.65 -8.56
C LEU A 55 8.55 -8.45 -9.91
N GLY A 56 8.85 -7.34 -10.59
CA GLY A 56 8.26 -6.93 -11.86
C GLY A 56 7.49 -5.61 -11.79
N ALA A 57 7.35 -5.02 -10.60
CA ALA A 57 6.63 -3.76 -10.42
C ALA A 57 7.40 -2.55 -10.96
N THR A 58 6.70 -1.55 -11.49
CA THR A 58 7.28 -0.25 -11.88
C THR A 58 7.42 0.73 -10.72
N PHE A 59 7.14 0.28 -9.51
CA PHE A 59 7.12 1.04 -8.27
C PHE A 59 7.77 0.29 -7.11
N VAL A 60 7.80 0.90 -5.93
CA VAL A 60 8.19 0.21 -4.68
C VAL A 60 7.21 0.51 -3.56
N ASP A 61 6.67 -0.57 -2.99
CA ASP A 61 5.84 -0.54 -1.79
C ASP A 61 6.59 -1.02 -0.57
N TYR A 62 6.23 -0.48 0.59
CA TYR A 62 6.77 -0.88 1.87
C TYR A 62 5.67 -0.93 2.93
N ILE A 63 5.82 -1.85 3.86
CA ILE A 63 5.16 -1.76 5.16
C ILE A 63 6.19 -1.39 6.20
N ALA A 64 5.91 -0.37 7.01
CA ALA A 64 6.84 0.14 8.01
C ALA A 64 6.16 0.36 9.35
N THR A 65 6.81 -0.10 10.42
CA THR A 65 6.41 0.16 11.80
C THR A 65 7.43 1.10 12.44
N PHE A 66 7.02 2.32 12.65
CA PHE A 66 7.81 3.33 13.34
C PHE A 66 7.69 3.07 14.85
N ARG A 67 8.77 2.65 15.48
CA ARG A 67 8.87 2.48 16.92
C ARG A 67 8.91 3.84 17.62
N LYS A 68 8.91 3.87 18.96
CA LYS A 68 9.18 5.08 19.71
C LYS A 68 10.43 5.78 19.18
N ASN A 69 10.36 7.08 18.86
CA ASN A 69 11.38 7.88 18.19
C ASN A 69 11.80 7.33 16.80
N GLY A 70 10.99 6.49 16.18
CA GLY A 70 11.19 6.06 14.82
C GLY A 70 11.08 7.22 13.83
N GLN A 71 12.02 7.31 12.88
CA GLN A 71 12.08 8.44 11.95
C GLN A 71 12.74 8.08 10.63
N GLN A 72 12.44 8.89 9.62
CA GLN A 72 13.14 8.93 8.33
C GLN A 72 13.79 10.31 8.21
N THR A 73 15.14 10.38 8.26
CA THR A 73 15.91 11.60 8.48
C THR A 73 16.54 12.20 7.23
N THR A 74 16.73 11.41 6.17
CA THR A 74 17.42 11.83 4.95
C THR A 74 16.49 12.30 3.84
N GLY A 75 15.18 12.14 4.05
CA GLY A 75 14.13 12.40 3.07
C GLY A 75 13.83 11.18 2.20
N PHE A 76 12.55 10.83 2.10
CA PHE A 76 12.03 9.75 1.27
C PHE A 76 11.46 10.36 -0.01
N GLY A 77 11.90 9.88 -1.20
CA GLY A 77 11.53 10.48 -2.48
C GLY A 77 12.43 11.65 -2.90
N GLY A 78 11.92 12.53 -3.75
CA GLY A 78 12.68 13.59 -4.41
C GLY A 78 13.48 13.09 -5.63
N ASP A 79 14.14 13.97 -6.32
CA ASP A 79 14.95 13.65 -7.50
C ASP A 79 14.15 12.89 -8.60
N GLY A 80 12.92 13.34 -8.84
CA GLY A 80 12.00 12.74 -9.80
C GLY A 80 11.18 11.57 -9.24
N ILE A 81 11.31 11.26 -7.94
CA ILE A 81 10.55 10.21 -7.25
C ILE A 81 9.47 10.84 -6.39
N GLN A 82 8.24 10.61 -6.76
CA GLN A 82 7.07 10.96 -5.97
C GLN A 82 6.78 9.90 -4.91
N THR A 83 6.15 10.31 -3.82
CA THR A 83 5.91 9.44 -2.66
C THR A 83 4.53 9.63 -2.08
N LEU A 84 3.97 8.54 -1.55
CA LEU A 84 2.72 8.56 -0.81
C LEU A 84 2.86 7.71 0.45
N VAL A 85 2.32 8.21 1.57
CA VAL A 85 2.19 7.49 2.83
C VAL A 85 0.73 7.41 3.23
N TYR A 86 0.32 6.26 3.76
CA TYR A 86 -0.97 6.04 4.41
C TYR A 86 -0.74 5.49 5.81
N VAL A 87 -1.37 6.07 6.81
CA VAL A 87 -1.28 5.61 8.21
C VAL A 87 -2.33 4.53 8.46
N ILE A 88 -1.87 3.31 8.71
CA ILE A 88 -2.74 2.16 9.01
C ILE A 88 -3.17 2.20 10.48
N ASP A 89 -2.21 2.46 11.37
CA ASP A 89 -2.45 2.55 12.82
C ASP A 89 -1.48 3.52 13.46
N GLY A 90 -1.93 4.20 14.51
CA GLY A 90 -1.14 5.15 15.28
C GLY A 90 -1.16 6.56 14.73
N ARG A 91 -0.04 7.29 14.93
CA ARG A 91 0.09 8.71 14.59
C ARG A 91 1.46 9.01 14.01
N LEU A 92 1.49 9.61 12.83
CA LEU A 92 2.70 9.95 12.08
C LEU A 92 2.83 11.44 11.88
N ARG A 93 4.03 11.98 12.09
CA ARG A 93 4.39 13.33 11.63
C ARG A 93 5.04 13.24 10.28
N VAL A 94 4.53 14.05 9.33
CA VAL A 94 5.02 14.13 7.95
C VAL A 94 5.43 15.56 7.65
N SER A 95 6.62 15.77 7.08
CA SER A 95 7.12 17.11 6.76
C SER A 95 7.85 17.13 5.42
N ASP A 96 7.79 18.27 4.72
CA ASP A 96 8.61 18.58 3.54
C ASP A 96 9.86 19.41 3.89
N GLY A 97 10.09 19.64 5.18
CA GLY A 97 11.17 20.51 5.69
C GLY A 97 10.73 21.95 5.90
N GLN A 98 9.57 22.36 5.43
CA GLN A 98 8.97 23.69 5.64
C GLN A 98 7.68 23.60 6.46
N GLU A 99 6.77 22.72 6.05
CA GLU A 99 5.53 22.46 6.72
C GLU A 99 5.54 21.07 7.36
N THR A 100 4.79 20.93 8.44
CA THR A 100 4.64 19.67 9.15
C THR A 100 3.15 19.40 9.42
N HIS A 101 2.74 18.18 9.10
CA HIS A 101 1.40 17.67 9.33
C HIS A 101 1.45 16.48 10.29
N GLU A 102 0.46 16.33 11.12
CA GLU A 102 0.28 15.17 11.98
C GLU A 102 -0.89 14.35 11.43
N LEU A 103 -0.64 13.10 11.08
CA LEU A 103 -1.61 12.18 10.49
C LEU A 103 -1.97 11.11 11.53
N GLU A 104 -3.24 10.90 11.76
CA GLU A 104 -3.78 9.77 12.52
C GLU A 104 -4.09 8.59 11.58
N ALA A 105 -4.50 7.45 12.13
CA ALA A 105 -4.95 6.31 11.32
C ALA A 105 -6.01 6.74 10.29
N GLY A 106 -5.87 6.32 9.04
CA GLY A 106 -6.67 6.78 7.90
C GLY A 106 -6.15 8.05 7.23
N GLY A 107 -5.17 8.73 7.84
CA GLY A 107 -4.51 9.90 7.26
C GLY A 107 -3.49 9.52 6.18
N TYR A 108 -3.31 10.39 5.20
CA TYR A 108 -2.36 10.17 4.11
C TYR A 108 -1.71 11.48 3.66
N ALA A 109 -0.54 11.36 3.02
CA ALA A 109 0.13 12.47 2.38
C ALA A 109 0.84 12.02 1.10
N TYR A 110 0.66 12.80 0.04
CA TYR A 110 1.38 12.68 -1.22
C TYR A 110 2.35 13.85 -1.38
N PHE A 111 3.59 13.54 -1.76
CA PHE A 111 4.61 14.53 -2.06
C PHE A 111 5.10 14.38 -3.50
N THR A 112 5.25 15.53 -4.15
CA THR A 112 5.63 15.63 -5.56
C THR A 112 7.05 15.11 -5.83
N PRO A 113 7.43 14.85 -7.08
CA PRO A 113 8.75 14.30 -7.42
C PRO A 113 9.92 15.20 -7.03
N GLU A 114 9.72 16.51 -6.80
CA GLU A 114 10.76 17.45 -6.35
C GLU A 114 10.90 17.50 -4.82
N MET A 115 9.91 16.99 -4.09
CA MET A 115 9.85 17.10 -2.63
C MET A 115 10.42 15.85 -1.96
N LYS A 116 11.05 16.04 -0.81
CA LYS A 116 11.46 14.96 0.09
C LYS A 116 10.50 14.88 1.26
N MET A 117 10.05 13.65 1.56
CA MET A 117 9.15 13.38 2.67
C MET A 117 9.96 12.95 3.89
N TYR A 118 9.90 13.71 4.97
CA TYR A 118 10.46 13.37 6.28
C TYR A 118 9.35 12.81 7.16
N LEU A 119 9.64 11.71 7.85
CA LEU A 119 8.65 10.98 8.63
C LEU A 119 9.15 10.80 10.06
N ALA A 120 8.26 10.92 11.04
CA ALA A 120 8.58 10.60 12.43
C ALA A 120 7.35 10.06 13.16
N ASN A 121 7.55 9.09 14.05
CA ASN A 121 6.51 8.66 14.97
C ASN A 121 6.12 9.83 15.87
N ALA A 122 4.84 10.15 15.96
CA ALA A 122 4.31 11.28 16.73
C ALA A 122 3.78 10.86 18.12
N GLN A 123 4.01 9.60 18.54
CA GLN A 123 3.51 9.05 19.79
C GLN A 123 4.51 8.08 20.45
N GLU A 124 4.18 7.63 21.67
CA GLU A 124 5.00 6.65 22.40
C GLU A 124 4.79 5.21 21.90
N ALA A 125 3.57 4.88 21.45
CA ALA A 125 3.25 3.59 20.85
C ALA A 125 3.78 3.51 19.42
N ASP A 126 3.80 2.32 18.87
CA ASP A 126 4.18 2.10 17.47
C ASP A 126 3.20 2.75 16.51
N THR A 127 3.67 3.13 15.33
CA THR A 127 2.85 3.62 14.21
C THR A 127 3.11 2.78 12.98
N GLU A 128 2.08 2.17 12.42
CA GLU A 128 2.18 1.36 11.20
C GLU A 128 1.71 2.13 9.99
N VAL A 129 2.53 2.11 8.92
CA VAL A 129 2.24 2.86 7.70
C VAL A 129 2.53 2.03 6.45
N PHE A 130 1.75 2.24 5.41
CA PHE A 130 2.05 1.80 4.06
C PHE A 130 2.72 2.94 3.30
N LEU A 131 3.88 2.66 2.68
CA LEU A 131 4.65 3.64 1.91
C LEU A 131 4.72 3.19 0.46
N TYR A 132 4.53 4.14 -0.43
CA TYR A 132 4.57 3.95 -1.87
C TYR A 132 5.48 5.00 -2.50
N LYS A 133 6.35 4.59 -3.43
CA LYS A 133 7.13 5.51 -4.26
C LYS A 133 7.24 5.03 -5.70
N LYS A 134 7.21 5.99 -6.62
CA LYS A 134 7.30 5.76 -8.06
C LYS A 134 8.02 6.93 -8.74
N ARG A 135 8.75 6.66 -9.81
CA ARG A 135 9.27 7.72 -10.66
C ARG A 135 8.12 8.39 -11.40
N TYR A 136 8.03 9.73 -11.28
CA TYR A 136 7.02 10.51 -11.98
C TYR A 136 7.25 10.51 -13.48
N GLN A 137 6.20 10.34 -14.27
CA GLN A 137 6.19 10.52 -15.72
C GLN A 137 5.55 11.88 -16.03
N PRO A 138 6.34 12.89 -16.52
CA PRO A 138 5.81 14.21 -16.79
C PRO A 138 4.80 14.20 -17.94
N LEU A 139 3.74 14.99 -17.82
CA LEU A 139 2.80 15.26 -18.91
C LEU A 139 2.80 16.77 -19.19
N ALA A 140 2.92 17.17 -20.46
CA ALA A 140 2.99 18.56 -20.85
C ALA A 140 1.74 19.34 -20.40
N GLY A 141 1.94 20.45 -19.69
CA GLY A 141 0.87 21.29 -19.16
C GLY A 141 0.27 20.81 -17.83
N HIS A 142 0.79 19.73 -17.24
CA HIS A 142 0.34 19.17 -15.98
C HIS A 142 1.47 19.13 -14.96
N GLN A 143 1.15 19.46 -13.70
CA GLN A 143 2.11 19.41 -12.59
C GLN A 143 1.42 18.91 -11.32
N PRO A 144 1.95 17.85 -10.70
CA PRO A 144 1.40 17.36 -9.44
C PRO A 144 1.66 18.37 -8.32
N TYR A 145 0.80 18.35 -7.32
CA TYR A 145 0.90 19.19 -6.13
C TYR A 145 0.78 18.35 -4.87
N LYS A 146 1.31 18.86 -3.75
CA LYS A 146 1.23 18.19 -2.45
C LYS A 146 -0.22 18.01 -2.04
N VAL A 147 -0.58 16.79 -1.61
CA VAL A 147 -1.90 16.46 -1.08
C VAL A 147 -1.73 15.88 0.33
N VAL A 148 -2.52 16.38 1.27
CA VAL A 148 -2.61 15.84 2.64
C VAL A 148 -4.09 15.72 2.98
N GLY A 149 -4.50 14.56 3.50
CA GLY A 149 -5.91 14.30 3.80
C GLY A 149 -6.13 13.12 4.73
N SER A 150 -7.40 12.79 4.93
CA SER A 150 -7.85 11.63 5.69
C SER A 150 -9.05 10.97 5.01
N ILE A 151 -9.14 9.65 5.03
CA ILE A 151 -10.33 8.93 4.55
C ILE A 151 -11.56 9.26 5.40
N HIS A 152 -11.37 9.72 6.64
CA HIS A 152 -12.47 10.11 7.53
C HIS A 152 -13.15 11.42 7.10
N ASP A 153 -12.48 12.24 6.28
CA ASP A 153 -13.02 13.49 5.72
C ASP A 153 -13.66 13.27 4.34
N GLN A 154 -13.65 12.06 3.83
CA GLN A 154 -14.16 11.69 2.51
C GLN A 154 -15.41 10.83 2.64
N GLN A 155 -16.31 10.95 1.65
CA GLN A 155 -17.36 9.96 1.44
C GLN A 155 -16.85 8.92 0.43
N PRO A 156 -16.89 7.63 0.75
CA PRO A 156 -16.50 6.60 -0.20
C PRO A 156 -17.45 6.55 -1.39
N GLU A 157 -16.92 6.15 -2.53
CA GLU A 157 -17.72 5.84 -3.72
C GLU A 157 -18.13 4.35 -3.68
N GLU A 158 -19.34 4.02 -4.18
CA GLU A 158 -19.68 2.63 -4.49
C GLU A 158 -18.82 2.16 -5.66
N TYR A 159 -18.06 1.07 -5.46
CA TYR A 159 -17.17 0.56 -6.50
C TYR A 159 -17.99 -0.09 -7.60
N GLU A 160 -17.91 0.47 -8.82
CA GLU A 160 -18.64 -0.04 -10.01
C GLU A 160 -20.15 -0.28 -9.78
N GLY A 161 -20.78 0.53 -8.90
CA GLY A 161 -22.19 0.39 -8.54
C GLY A 161 -22.51 -0.74 -7.55
N MET A 162 -21.51 -1.37 -6.96
CA MET A 162 -21.68 -2.36 -5.89
C MET A 162 -21.86 -1.64 -4.56
N THR A 163 -23.02 -1.75 -3.95
CA THR A 163 -23.36 -1.03 -2.70
C THR A 163 -22.66 -1.58 -1.46
N ASP A 164 -22.11 -2.77 -1.55
CA ASP A 164 -21.38 -3.49 -0.49
C ASP A 164 -19.85 -3.51 -0.71
N VAL A 165 -19.37 -2.74 -1.72
CA VAL A 165 -17.94 -2.53 -1.98
C VAL A 165 -17.66 -1.03 -2.07
N LEU A 166 -16.86 -0.51 -1.15
CA LEU A 166 -16.61 0.91 -0.99
C LEU A 166 -15.17 1.28 -1.36
N LEU A 167 -15.00 2.36 -2.11
CA LEU A 167 -13.73 2.87 -2.61
C LEU A 167 -13.43 4.28 -2.09
N TRP A 168 -12.23 4.49 -1.54
CA TRP A 168 -11.65 5.82 -1.31
C TRP A 168 -10.48 6.03 -2.26
N SER A 169 -10.53 7.12 -3.06
CA SER A 169 -9.41 7.57 -3.88
C SER A 169 -8.63 8.63 -3.09
N LEU A 170 -7.33 8.40 -2.84
CA LEU A 170 -6.56 9.31 -1.99
C LEU A 170 -6.02 10.52 -2.76
N LEU A 171 -5.85 10.42 -4.08
CA LEU A 171 -5.49 11.54 -4.93
C LEU A 171 -6.63 11.90 -5.89
N PRO A 172 -6.72 13.16 -6.31
CA PRO A 172 -7.69 13.59 -7.32
C PRO A 172 -7.55 12.81 -8.64
N LYS A 173 -8.68 12.59 -9.33
CA LYS A 173 -8.73 11.99 -10.68
C LYS A 173 -8.34 13.04 -11.75
N GLU A 174 -7.16 13.65 -11.61
CA GLU A 174 -6.63 14.69 -12.48
C GLU A 174 -5.40 14.19 -13.24
N PHE A 175 -5.14 14.74 -14.42
CA PHE A 175 -3.98 14.35 -15.24
C PHE A 175 -2.63 14.78 -14.65
N ASP A 176 -2.62 15.63 -13.62
CA ASP A 176 -1.43 16.04 -12.90
C ASP A 176 -0.78 14.86 -12.15
N PHE A 177 -1.59 13.86 -11.75
CA PHE A 177 -1.12 12.66 -11.06
C PHE A 177 -1.02 11.47 -11.99
N ASP A 178 0.15 10.84 -12.09
CA ASP A 178 0.37 9.59 -12.84
C ASP A 178 0.32 8.34 -11.95
N MET A 179 0.08 8.51 -10.66
CA MET A 179 -0.14 7.44 -9.69
C MET A 179 -1.35 7.74 -8.80
N ASN A 180 -1.85 6.75 -8.10
CA ASN A 180 -2.83 6.92 -7.04
C ASN A 180 -2.61 5.86 -5.95
N MET A 181 -3.28 6.03 -4.83
CA MET A 181 -3.47 5.02 -3.80
C MET A 181 -4.94 5.00 -3.43
N HIS A 182 -5.48 3.82 -3.30
CA HIS A 182 -6.89 3.62 -2.98
C HIS A 182 -7.04 2.76 -1.74
N ILE A 183 -8.17 2.91 -1.07
CA ILE A 183 -8.67 1.94 -0.09
C ILE A 183 -9.89 1.28 -0.70
N LEU A 184 -9.93 -0.04 -0.67
CA LEU A 184 -11.10 -0.79 -1.09
C LEU A 184 -11.57 -1.67 0.08
N SER A 185 -12.88 -1.63 0.36
CA SER A 185 -13.52 -2.33 1.46
C SER A 185 -14.69 -3.14 0.95
N PHE A 186 -14.69 -4.44 1.25
CA PHE A 186 -15.76 -5.38 0.94
C PHE A 186 -16.47 -5.76 2.23
N GLU A 187 -17.77 -5.53 2.31
CA GLU A 187 -18.57 -6.03 3.41
C GLU A 187 -18.50 -7.57 3.50
N PRO A 188 -18.73 -8.16 4.69
CA PRO A 188 -18.73 -9.60 4.83
C PRO A 188 -19.64 -10.31 3.83
N GLY A 189 -19.07 -11.15 2.96
CA GLY A 189 -19.76 -11.84 1.89
C GLY A 189 -19.79 -11.12 0.55
N ALA A 190 -19.35 -9.86 0.49
CA ALA A 190 -19.23 -9.10 -0.76
C ALA A 190 -18.09 -9.61 -1.64
N SER A 191 -18.19 -9.35 -2.94
CA SER A 191 -17.18 -9.72 -3.94
C SER A 191 -17.18 -8.74 -5.10
N HIS A 192 -16.10 -8.75 -5.89
CA HIS A 192 -16.19 -8.21 -7.24
C HIS A 192 -17.27 -8.94 -8.03
N ALA A 193 -18.02 -8.19 -8.83
CA ALA A 193 -19.08 -8.76 -9.68
C ALA A 193 -18.51 -9.59 -10.84
N TYR A 194 -17.25 -9.40 -11.17
CA TYR A 194 -16.54 -10.08 -12.27
C TYR A 194 -15.03 -10.11 -11.99
N ILE A 195 -14.32 -10.93 -12.75
CA ILE A 195 -12.84 -10.92 -12.78
C ILE A 195 -12.43 -9.81 -13.74
N GLU A 196 -11.73 -8.82 -13.24
CA GLU A 196 -11.28 -7.65 -14.02
C GLU A 196 -9.86 -7.80 -14.52
N THR A 197 -9.54 -7.07 -15.61
CA THR A 197 -8.18 -6.90 -16.14
C THR A 197 -8.00 -5.46 -16.61
N HIS A 198 -6.85 -4.88 -16.35
CA HIS A 198 -6.53 -3.52 -16.78
C HIS A 198 -5.01 -3.30 -16.83
N VAL A 199 -4.60 -2.19 -17.44
CA VAL A 199 -3.18 -1.85 -17.63
C VAL A 199 -2.47 -1.51 -16.31
N GLN A 200 -3.20 -1.04 -15.29
CA GLN A 200 -2.59 -0.62 -14.03
C GLN A 200 -2.07 -1.83 -13.25
N GLU A 201 -0.86 -1.67 -12.73
CA GLU A 201 -0.28 -2.57 -11.72
C GLU A 201 -0.77 -2.17 -10.33
N HIS A 202 -0.85 -3.13 -9.44
CA HIS A 202 -1.24 -2.91 -8.04
C HIS A 202 -0.33 -3.61 -7.05
N GLY A 203 -0.16 -2.95 -5.92
CA GLY A 203 0.39 -3.55 -4.72
C GLY A 203 -0.59 -3.36 -3.57
N ALA A 204 -1.33 -4.40 -3.21
CA ALA A 204 -2.38 -4.34 -2.18
C ALA A 204 -1.88 -4.90 -0.85
N TYR A 205 -2.01 -4.12 0.24
CA TYR A 205 -1.73 -4.57 1.61
C TYR A 205 -3.04 -4.67 2.40
N LEU A 206 -3.36 -5.85 2.89
CA LEU A 206 -4.58 -6.13 3.60
C LEU A 206 -4.54 -5.55 5.02
N ILE A 207 -5.44 -4.62 5.32
CA ILE A 207 -5.48 -3.91 6.62
C ILE A 207 -6.55 -4.44 7.56
N SER A 208 -7.57 -5.15 7.05
CA SER A 208 -8.53 -5.89 7.87
C SER A 208 -9.12 -7.10 7.14
N GLY A 209 -9.73 -8.00 7.90
CA GLY A 209 -10.51 -9.12 7.40
C GLY A 209 -9.71 -10.23 6.74
N GLN A 210 -10.45 -11.08 6.07
CA GLN A 210 -9.93 -12.23 5.32
C GLN A 210 -10.79 -12.51 4.09
N GLY A 211 -10.19 -13.10 3.06
CA GLY A 211 -10.87 -13.31 1.79
C GLY A 211 -10.27 -14.41 0.94
N MET A 212 -10.88 -14.60 -0.20
CA MET A 212 -10.30 -15.32 -1.33
C MET A 212 -9.97 -14.32 -2.42
N TYR A 213 -8.76 -14.35 -2.92
CA TYR A 213 -8.31 -13.47 -3.99
C TYR A 213 -8.03 -14.28 -5.25
N ASN A 214 -8.65 -13.90 -6.36
CA ASN A 214 -8.37 -14.47 -7.68
C ASN A 214 -7.16 -13.76 -8.29
N LEU A 215 -6.21 -14.54 -8.75
CA LEU A 215 -5.05 -14.03 -9.48
C LEU A 215 -4.76 -15.00 -10.64
N ASP A 216 -4.88 -14.53 -11.87
CA ASP A 216 -4.64 -15.33 -13.08
C ASP A 216 -5.50 -16.61 -13.10
N ASN A 217 -6.79 -16.46 -12.73
CA ASN A 217 -7.80 -17.52 -12.61
C ASN A 217 -7.53 -18.60 -11.53
N GLU A 218 -6.60 -18.35 -10.61
CA GLU A 218 -6.37 -19.18 -9.43
C GLU A 218 -6.85 -18.45 -8.17
N TRP A 219 -7.48 -19.15 -7.22
CA TRP A 219 -8.00 -18.59 -5.98
C TRP A 219 -7.10 -18.89 -4.80
N TYR A 220 -6.76 -17.87 -4.04
CA TYR A 220 -5.87 -17.94 -2.89
C TYR A 220 -6.54 -17.38 -1.62
N PRO A 221 -6.40 -18.05 -0.47
CA PRO A 221 -6.81 -17.46 0.80
C PRO A 221 -5.84 -16.33 1.18
N VAL A 222 -6.39 -15.21 1.60
CA VAL A 222 -5.66 -14.02 2.05
C VAL A 222 -6.26 -13.49 3.33
N GLU A 223 -5.44 -12.83 4.15
CA GLU A 223 -5.85 -12.27 5.43
C GLU A 223 -5.08 -10.98 5.75
N LYS A 224 -5.55 -10.27 6.78
CA LYS A 224 -4.89 -9.05 7.29
C LYS A 224 -3.39 -9.23 7.42
N GLY A 225 -2.64 -8.26 6.89
CA GLY A 225 -1.17 -8.24 6.89
C GLY A 225 -0.52 -8.89 5.67
N ASP A 226 -1.28 -9.59 4.84
CA ASP A 226 -0.78 -10.11 3.57
C ASP A 226 -0.60 -8.97 2.55
N TYR A 227 0.38 -9.13 1.66
CA TYR A 227 0.58 -8.26 0.52
C TYR A 227 0.37 -9.02 -0.78
N ILE A 228 -0.31 -8.40 -1.73
CA ILE A 228 -0.59 -8.93 -3.06
C ILE A 228 0.01 -7.97 -4.09
N PHE A 229 0.86 -8.47 -4.97
CA PHE A 229 1.28 -7.76 -6.18
C PHE A 229 0.53 -8.31 -7.39
N MET A 230 0.08 -7.42 -8.25
CA MET A 230 -0.61 -7.71 -9.51
C MET A 230 0.01 -6.87 -10.60
N SER A 231 0.60 -7.50 -11.62
CA SER A 231 1.13 -6.78 -12.78
C SER A 231 0.00 -6.42 -13.76
N ALA A 232 0.34 -5.65 -14.78
CA ALA A 232 -0.62 -5.25 -15.81
C ALA A 232 -1.35 -6.45 -16.43
N TYR A 233 -2.66 -6.33 -16.59
CA TYR A 233 -3.57 -7.30 -17.20
C TYR A 233 -3.71 -8.65 -16.49
N VAL A 234 -3.20 -8.81 -15.27
CA VAL A 234 -3.47 -10.00 -14.46
C VAL A 234 -4.96 -10.05 -14.14
N PRO A 235 -5.68 -11.13 -14.50
CA PRO A 235 -7.06 -11.32 -14.08
C PRO A 235 -7.14 -11.34 -12.55
N GLN A 236 -8.00 -10.49 -11.97
CA GLN A 236 -8.09 -10.30 -10.53
C GLN A 236 -9.50 -10.10 -10.03
N ALA A 237 -9.79 -10.60 -8.85
CA ALA A 237 -11.03 -10.38 -8.12
C ALA A 237 -10.86 -10.74 -6.65
N ALA A 238 -11.66 -10.12 -5.77
CA ALA A 238 -11.68 -10.43 -4.35
C ALA A 238 -13.07 -10.90 -3.92
N TYR A 239 -13.10 -11.76 -2.91
CA TYR A 239 -14.29 -12.21 -2.20
C TYR A 239 -14.01 -12.20 -0.70
N ALA A 240 -14.79 -11.42 0.07
CA ALA A 240 -14.71 -11.35 1.52
C ALA A 240 -15.38 -12.57 2.15
N VAL A 241 -14.60 -13.43 2.81
CA VAL A 241 -15.12 -14.65 3.45
C VAL A 241 -15.37 -14.48 4.95
N GLY A 242 -14.86 -13.40 5.55
CA GLY A 242 -15.10 -13.03 6.93
C GLY A 242 -16.58 -12.76 7.22
N ARG A 243 -16.96 -12.74 8.51
CA ARG A 243 -18.33 -12.47 8.93
C ARG A 243 -18.46 -11.34 9.93
N GLU A 244 -17.34 -10.93 10.53
CA GLU A 244 -17.33 -9.96 11.63
C GLU A 244 -16.77 -8.60 11.18
N GLU A 245 -15.82 -8.62 10.26
CA GLU A 245 -15.17 -7.41 9.75
C GLU A 245 -15.03 -7.45 8.22
N PRO A 246 -15.04 -6.30 7.55
CA PRO A 246 -14.85 -6.21 6.11
C PRO A 246 -13.44 -6.65 5.70
N LEU A 247 -13.32 -7.23 4.52
CA LEU A 247 -12.05 -7.37 3.85
C LEU A 247 -11.65 -6.00 3.31
N MET A 248 -10.60 -5.42 3.87
CA MET A 248 -10.17 -4.07 3.50
C MET A 248 -8.67 -4.05 3.20
N TYR A 249 -8.30 -3.37 2.13
CA TYR A 249 -6.89 -3.20 1.77
C TYR A 249 -6.60 -1.80 1.22
N VAL A 250 -5.39 -1.33 1.52
CA VAL A 250 -4.78 -0.19 0.85
C VAL A 250 -3.99 -0.68 -0.35
N TYR A 251 -4.15 -0.06 -1.50
CA TYR A 251 -3.39 -0.47 -2.68
C TYR A 251 -2.82 0.70 -3.46
N SER A 252 -1.57 0.52 -3.90
CA SER A 252 -0.88 1.39 -4.84
C SER A 252 -1.41 1.15 -6.26
N LYS A 253 -1.48 2.21 -7.04
CA LYS A 253 -1.86 2.20 -8.44
C LYS A 253 -0.82 2.96 -9.24
N ASP A 254 -0.12 2.28 -10.14
CA ASP A 254 1.04 2.81 -10.87
C ASP A 254 0.69 3.80 -11.96
N ALA A 255 -0.51 3.75 -12.51
CA ALA A 255 -0.98 4.65 -13.55
C ALA A 255 -2.37 5.19 -13.20
N ASN A 256 -2.52 6.50 -13.23
CA ASN A 256 -3.79 7.21 -13.01
C ASN A 256 -4.30 7.88 -14.29
N ARG A 257 -3.60 7.72 -15.38
CA ARG A 257 -3.86 8.24 -16.72
C ARG A 257 -3.34 7.27 -17.78
N GLU A 258 -3.57 7.56 -19.05
CA GLU A 258 -3.09 6.72 -20.14
C GLU A 258 -1.55 6.56 -20.08
N PRO A 259 -1.04 5.33 -20.17
CA PRO A 259 0.40 5.08 -20.23
C PRO A 259 1.04 5.71 -21.47
N GLU A 260 2.24 6.26 -21.30
CA GLU A 260 3.04 6.75 -22.42
C GLU A 260 3.68 5.57 -23.18
N LEU A 261 3.79 5.72 -24.51
CA LEU A 261 4.43 4.73 -25.40
C LEU A 261 5.94 4.93 -25.47
#